data_313d61c9d235d9d1cdb99438f211d927
#
_entry.id   313d61c9d235d9d1cdb99438f211d927
#
_cell.length_a   1.000
_cell.length_b   1.000
_cell.length_c   1.000
_cell.angle_alpha   90.00
_cell.angle_beta   90.00
_cell.angle_gamma   90.00
#
_symmetry.space_group_name_H-M   'P 1'
#
loop_
_entity.id
_entity.type
_entity.pdbx_description
1 polymer ?
#
loop_
_entity_poly.entity_id
_entity_poly.type
_entity_poly.pdbx_seq_one_letter_code
_entity_poly.pdbx_strand_id
1 'polypeptide(L)'
;MNLKYFEWEPAPFKERLSKTLSLKPIADVLFDNDTMAYRFAWAMQLVKTRGALKLKDCPEELPASTWKRYLDYGVRIGMLKHEDQTYYLTNRFSLSAKNFADYYAKWEKEGAPEEAHLLYPMAKKGKEKARRKADDAP
;
A
#
# COMPACT_ATOMS: atom_id res chain seq x y z
N MET A 1 -5.86 8.06 -3.37
CA MET A 1 -5.13 7.99 -2.10
C MET A 1 -3.99 8.96 -2.15
N ASN A 2 -4.04 9.96 -1.27
CA ASN A 2 -2.96 10.92 -1.19
C ASN A 2 -1.85 10.34 -0.35
N LEU A 3 -0.65 10.34 -0.90
CA LEU A 3 0.51 9.91 -0.15
C LEU A 3 0.92 11.05 0.77
N LYS A 4 0.72 10.83 2.06
CA LYS A 4 1.37 11.65 3.05
C LYS A 4 2.79 11.14 3.17
N TYR A 5 3.71 12.03 3.48
CA TYR A 5 5.08 11.61 3.70
C TYR A 5 5.15 10.60 4.84
N PHE A 6 6.11 9.71 4.73
CA PHE A 6 6.36 8.73 5.77
C PHE A 6 7.07 9.40 6.93
N GLU A 7 6.39 9.50 8.06
CA GLU A 7 7.05 9.82 9.30
C GLU A 7 7.20 8.53 10.09
N TRP A 8 8.37 7.99 10.05
CA TRP A 8 8.69 6.80 10.84
C TRP A 8 9.41 7.25 12.09
N GLU A 9 8.68 7.36 13.18
CA GLU A 9 9.25 7.63 14.48
C GLU A 9 9.21 6.34 15.30
N PRO A 10 10.35 5.66 15.47
CA PRO A 10 10.34 4.31 16.05
C PRO A 10 9.75 4.24 17.46
N ALA A 11 10.03 5.19 18.32
CA ALA A 11 9.55 5.11 19.69
C ALA A 11 8.03 5.36 19.82
N PRO A 12 7.47 6.48 19.29
CA PRO A 12 6.03 6.66 19.29
C PRO A 12 5.29 5.56 18.54
N PHE A 13 5.88 5.07 17.48
CA PHE A 13 5.34 3.97 16.71
C PHE A 13 5.19 2.72 17.57
N LYS A 14 6.22 2.36 18.32
CA LYS A 14 6.17 1.20 19.21
C LYS A 14 5.13 1.37 20.31
N GLU A 15 5.01 2.55 20.88
CA GLU A 15 4.01 2.81 21.89
C GLU A 15 2.59 2.66 21.34
N ARG A 16 2.36 3.14 20.15
CA ARG A 16 1.08 2.95 19.47
C ARG A 16 0.77 1.49 19.26
N LEU A 17 1.75 0.71 18.84
CA LEU A 17 1.56 -0.72 18.62
C LEU A 17 1.11 -1.44 19.89
N SER A 18 1.54 -0.99 21.06
CA SER A 18 1.16 -1.62 22.32
C SER A 18 -0.22 -1.20 22.82
N LYS A 19 -0.72 -0.04 22.40
CA LYS A 19 -1.96 0.54 22.94
C LYS A 19 -3.15 0.49 22.00
N THR A 20 -2.94 0.24 20.71
CA THR A 20 -4.00 0.26 19.70
C THR A 20 -3.89 -0.97 18.81
N LEU A 21 -4.67 -0.98 17.76
CA LEU A 21 -4.52 -1.99 16.72
C LEU A 21 -3.13 -1.89 16.12
N SER A 22 -2.41 -2.99 16.09
CA SER A 22 -1.00 -3.02 15.66
C SER A 22 -0.79 -2.51 14.25
N LEU A 23 -1.77 -2.69 13.38
CA LEU A 23 -1.67 -2.25 11.99
C LEU A 23 -2.04 -0.78 11.80
N LYS A 24 -2.60 -0.11 12.83
CA LYS A 24 -3.10 1.25 12.68
C LYS A 24 -2.04 2.22 12.14
N PRO A 25 -0.78 2.19 12.60
CA PRO A 25 0.22 3.10 12.05
C PRO A 25 0.47 2.90 10.56
N ILE A 26 0.41 1.66 10.08
CA ILE A 26 0.55 1.37 8.65
C ILE A 26 -0.71 1.83 7.91
N ALA A 27 -1.87 1.58 8.48
CA ALA A 27 -3.13 2.03 7.90
C ALA A 27 -3.18 3.56 7.79
N ASP A 28 -2.60 4.27 8.76
CA ASP A 28 -2.52 5.74 8.72
C ASP A 28 -1.71 6.24 7.52
N VAL A 29 -0.76 5.46 7.04
CA VAL A 29 -0.01 5.77 5.83
C VAL A 29 -0.86 5.53 4.58
N LEU A 30 -1.67 4.47 4.60
CA LEU A 30 -2.46 4.06 3.44
C LEU A 30 -3.72 4.90 3.26
N PHE A 31 -4.27 5.42 4.33
CA PHE A 31 -5.52 6.18 4.31
C PHE A 31 -5.31 7.55 4.93
N ASP A 32 -5.79 8.58 4.27
CA ASP A 32 -5.72 9.95 4.79
C ASP A 32 -6.86 10.30 5.75
N ASN A 33 -7.73 9.34 6.02
CA ASN A 33 -8.85 9.48 6.93
C ASN A 33 -8.67 8.55 8.12
N ASP A 34 -8.68 9.10 9.33
CA ASP A 34 -8.43 8.32 10.54
C ASP A 34 -9.47 7.21 10.76
N THR A 35 -10.73 7.50 10.47
CA THR A 35 -11.80 6.51 10.59
C THR A 35 -11.59 5.35 9.64
N MET A 36 -11.23 5.64 8.39
CA MET A 36 -10.95 4.60 7.41
C MET A 36 -9.74 3.77 7.81
N ALA A 37 -8.68 4.43 8.27
CA ALA A 37 -7.48 3.73 8.73
C ALA A 37 -7.80 2.81 9.91
N TYR A 38 -8.60 3.27 10.85
CA TYR A 38 -9.00 2.49 12.01
C TYR A 38 -9.81 1.25 11.60
N ARG A 39 -10.81 1.46 10.73
CA ARG A 39 -11.65 0.36 10.26
C ARG A 39 -10.85 -0.66 9.46
N PHE A 40 -9.95 -0.18 8.62
CA PHE A 40 -9.08 -1.07 7.86
C PHE A 40 -8.20 -1.90 8.79
N ALA A 41 -7.56 -1.26 9.76
CA ALA A 41 -6.71 -1.95 10.73
C ALA A 41 -7.53 -2.99 11.52
N TRP A 42 -8.76 -2.65 11.89
CA TRP A 42 -9.65 -3.56 12.59
C TRP A 42 -10.00 -4.77 11.73
N ALA A 43 -10.36 -4.53 10.46
CA ALA A 43 -10.67 -5.63 9.54
C ALA A 43 -9.48 -6.58 9.39
N MET A 44 -8.29 -6.03 9.20
CA MET A 44 -7.08 -6.86 9.06
C MET A 44 -6.76 -7.62 10.35
N GLN A 45 -6.97 -6.99 11.49
CA GLN A 45 -6.74 -7.63 12.77
C GLN A 45 -7.70 -8.81 12.99
N LEU A 46 -8.95 -8.68 12.56
CA LEU A 46 -9.91 -9.77 12.65
C LEU A 46 -9.47 -10.97 11.81
N VAL A 47 -9.03 -10.74 10.59
CA VAL A 47 -8.54 -11.81 9.73
C VAL A 47 -7.34 -12.50 10.37
N LYS A 48 -6.41 -11.71 10.89
CA LYS A 48 -5.22 -12.25 11.54
C LYS A 48 -5.58 -13.09 12.76
N THR A 49 -6.47 -12.57 13.59
CA THR A 49 -6.83 -13.24 14.84
C THR A 49 -7.56 -14.54 14.58
N ARG A 50 -8.45 -14.57 13.61
CA ARG A 50 -9.26 -15.75 13.29
C ARG A 50 -8.60 -16.69 12.29
N GLY A 51 -7.53 -16.25 11.62
CA GLY A 51 -6.88 -17.04 10.58
C GLY A 51 -7.61 -17.05 9.26
N ALA A 52 -8.93 -17.06 9.30
CA ALA A 52 -9.81 -16.99 8.13
C ALA A 52 -11.07 -16.25 8.55
N LEU A 53 -11.59 -15.39 7.68
CA LEU A 53 -12.76 -14.60 8.00
C LEU A 53 -13.76 -14.63 6.85
N LYS A 54 -14.98 -14.97 7.14
CA LYS A 54 -16.10 -14.84 6.22
C LYS A 54 -16.88 -13.58 6.54
N LEU A 55 -17.46 -12.98 5.52
CA LEU A 55 -18.20 -11.74 5.70
C LEU A 55 -19.34 -11.89 6.72
N LYS A 56 -20.01 -13.04 6.72
CA LYS A 56 -21.10 -13.32 7.65
C LYS A 56 -20.67 -13.38 9.12
N ASP A 57 -19.37 -13.59 9.36
CA ASP A 57 -18.82 -13.72 10.71
C ASP A 57 -18.24 -12.41 11.23
N CYS A 58 -18.37 -11.33 10.48
CA CYS A 58 -17.91 -10.02 10.91
C CYS A 58 -18.81 -9.45 12.01
N PRO A 59 -18.23 -8.64 12.93
CA PRO A 59 -19.02 -8.01 13.99
C PRO A 59 -20.12 -7.11 13.45
N GLU A 60 -21.22 -7.03 14.23
CA GLU A 60 -22.40 -6.25 13.83
C GLU A 60 -22.24 -4.75 13.99
N GLU A 61 -21.14 -4.29 14.58
CA GLU A 61 -20.88 -2.87 14.79
C GLU A 61 -20.78 -2.09 13.48
N LEU A 62 -20.46 -2.77 12.38
CA LEU A 62 -20.46 -2.18 11.06
C LEU A 62 -21.30 -3.02 10.11
N PRO A 63 -21.93 -2.37 9.11
CA PRO A 63 -22.69 -3.12 8.10
C PRO A 63 -21.78 -4.06 7.31
N ALA A 64 -22.36 -5.15 6.81
CA ALA A 64 -21.62 -6.12 6.00
C ALA A 64 -20.96 -5.48 4.78
N SER A 65 -21.62 -4.52 4.15
CA SER A 65 -21.06 -3.81 2.99
C SER A 65 -19.80 -3.01 3.36
N THR A 66 -19.77 -2.48 4.58
CA THR A 66 -18.60 -1.75 5.08
C THR A 66 -17.44 -2.71 5.33
N TRP A 67 -17.70 -3.83 5.99
CA TRP A 67 -16.67 -4.86 6.18
C TRP A 67 -16.11 -5.35 4.85
N LYS A 68 -17.01 -5.61 3.90
CA LYS A 68 -16.60 -6.06 2.56
C LYS A 68 -15.66 -5.06 1.90
N ARG A 69 -15.98 -3.78 1.99
CA ARG A 69 -15.14 -2.73 1.40
C ARG A 69 -13.72 -2.76 1.95
N TYR A 70 -13.58 -2.83 3.28
CA TYR A 70 -12.26 -2.83 3.89
C TYR A 70 -11.50 -4.13 3.67
N LEU A 71 -12.18 -5.26 3.67
CA LEU A 71 -11.57 -6.54 3.34
C LEU A 71 -11.10 -6.55 1.88
N ASP A 72 -11.88 -5.99 0.98
CA ASP A 72 -11.49 -5.88 -0.43
C ASP A 72 -10.31 -4.93 -0.62
N TYR A 73 -10.21 -3.87 0.18
CA TYR A 73 -9.00 -3.05 0.19
C TYR A 73 -7.77 -3.87 0.58
N GLY A 74 -7.91 -4.73 1.57
CA GLY A 74 -6.83 -5.63 1.98
C GLY A 74 -6.38 -6.55 0.86
N VAL A 75 -7.33 -7.07 0.08
CA VAL A 75 -7.01 -7.89 -1.09
C VAL A 75 -6.27 -7.06 -2.15
N ARG A 76 -6.75 -5.87 -2.44
CA ARG A 76 -6.13 -4.99 -3.45
C ARG A 76 -4.73 -4.56 -3.06
N ILE A 77 -4.49 -4.33 -1.79
CA ILE A 77 -3.18 -3.94 -1.27
C ILE A 77 -2.22 -5.13 -1.23
N GLY A 78 -2.76 -6.33 -1.18
CA GLY A 78 -1.96 -7.55 -1.13
C GLY A 78 -1.76 -8.11 0.27
N MET A 79 -2.49 -7.59 1.26
CA MET A 79 -2.46 -8.15 2.62
C MET A 79 -3.31 -9.40 2.77
N LEU A 80 -4.37 -9.48 1.98
CA LEU A 80 -5.31 -10.58 2.03
C LEU A 80 -5.45 -11.25 0.67
N LYS A 81 -5.93 -12.50 0.71
CA LYS A 81 -6.46 -13.18 -0.46
C LYS A 81 -7.91 -13.59 -0.17
N HIS A 82 -8.71 -13.71 -1.20
CA HIS A 82 -10.12 -14.05 -1.11
C HIS A 82 -10.37 -15.31 -1.93
N GLU A 83 -10.70 -16.40 -1.24
CA GLU A 83 -11.01 -17.68 -1.86
C GLU A 83 -12.23 -18.27 -1.18
N ASP A 84 -13.18 -18.81 -1.96
CA ASP A 84 -14.37 -19.48 -1.44
C ASP A 84 -15.11 -18.64 -0.41
N GLN A 85 -15.27 -17.34 -0.70
CA GLN A 85 -15.97 -16.38 0.18
C GLN A 85 -15.26 -16.17 1.52
N THR A 86 -13.99 -16.56 1.60
CA THR A 86 -13.21 -16.45 2.82
C THR A 86 -11.98 -15.60 2.58
N TYR A 87 -11.65 -14.75 3.54
CA TYR A 87 -10.48 -13.89 3.48
C TYR A 87 -9.38 -14.45 4.36
N TYR A 88 -8.16 -14.48 3.83
CA TYR A 88 -6.97 -15.00 4.52
C TYR A 88 -5.83 -14.01 4.41
N LEU A 89 -4.95 -13.99 5.40
CA LEU A 89 -3.71 -13.23 5.28
C LEU A 89 -2.81 -13.85 4.22
N THR A 90 -2.08 -13.00 3.53
CA THR A 90 -1.05 -13.41 2.57
C THR A 90 0.19 -12.55 2.78
N ASN A 91 1.32 -13.02 2.31
CA ASN A 91 2.60 -12.30 2.43
C ASN A 91 2.91 -11.40 1.24
N ARG A 92 1.97 -11.22 0.31
CA ARG A 92 2.22 -10.43 -0.90
C ARG A 92 2.59 -8.98 -0.58
N PHE A 93 1.91 -8.39 0.40
CA PHE A 93 2.22 -7.02 0.79
C PHE A 93 3.63 -6.90 1.36
N SER A 94 4.01 -7.80 2.26
CA SER A 94 5.35 -7.75 2.86
C SER A 94 6.45 -7.99 1.83
N LEU A 95 6.23 -8.88 0.87
CA LEU A 95 7.18 -9.11 -0.22
C LEU A 95 7.30 -7.87 -1.11
N SER A 96 6.18 -7.26 -1.45
CA SER A 96 6.18 -6.03 -2.26
C SER A 96 6.85 -4.88 -1.54
N ALA A 97 6.59 -4.74 -0.24
CA ALA A 97 7.21 -3.69 0.56
C ALA A 97 8.72 -3.90 0.67
N LYS A 98 9.15 -5.14 0.83
CA LYS A 98 10.57 -5.48 0.85
C LYS A 98 11.23 -5.15 -0.49
N ASN A 99 10.60 -5.54 -1.59
CA ASN A 99 11.12 -5.24 -2.91
C ASN A 99 11.19 -3.73 -3.15
N PHE A 100 10.18 -3.01 -2.71
CA PHE A 100 10.19 -1.56 -2.80
C PHE A 100 11.37 -0.96 -2.04
N ALA A 101 11.58 -1.41 -0.81
CA ALA A 101 12.69 -0.93 0.02
C ALA A 101 14.05 -1.29 -0.59
N ASP A 102 14.18 -2.50 -1.13
CA ASP A 102 15.41 -2.94 -1.79
C ASP A 102 15.71 -2.11 -3.04
N TYR A 103 14.69 -1.80 -3.81
CA TYR A 103 14.81 -0.95 -4.99
C TYR A 103 15.28 0.45 -4.61
N TYR A 104 14.69 1.02 -3.57
CA TYR A 104 15.07 2.33 -3.10
C TYR A 104 16.51 2.33 -2.60
N ALA A 105 16.89 1.33 -1.81
CA ALA A 105 18.25 1.21 -1.28
C ALA A 105 19.28 1.09 -2.42
N LYS A 106 18.93 0.34 -3.46
CA LYS A 106 19.79 0.22 -4.63
C LYS A 106 19.96 1.57 -5.32
N TRP A 107 18.85 2.27 -5.52
CA TRP A 107 18.89 3.60 -6.14
C TRP A 107 19.75 4.57 -5.34
N GLU A 108 19.62 4.56 -4.00
CA GLU A 108 20.43 5.43 -3.14
C GLU A 108 21.93 5.21 -3.33
N LYS A 109 22.32 3.97 -3.57
CA LYS A 109 23.73 3.60 -3.71
C LYS A 109 24.29 3.82 -5.10
N GLU A 110 23.44 4.02 -6.08
CA GLU A 110 23.89 4.29 -7.44
C GLU A 110 24.52 5.66 -7.52
N GLY A 111 25.61 5.75 -8.28
CA GLY A 111 26.23 7.04 -8.55
C GLY A 111 25.35 7.89 -9.46
N ALA A 112 25.43 9.19 -9.32
CA ALA A 112 24.72 10.10 -10.20
C ALA A 112 25.26 9.99 -11.62
N PRO A 113 24.41 9.88 -12.65
CA PRO A 113 24.86 9.92 -14.03
C PRO A 113 25.55 11.23 -14.35
N GLU A 114 26.59 11.16 -15.14
CA GLU A 114 27.35 12.36 -15.53
C GLU A 114 26.51 13.34 -16.34
N GLU A 115 25.59 12.81 -17.14
CA GLU A 115 24.78 13.63 -18.03
C GLU A 115 23.31 13.47 -17.69
N ALA A 116 22.64 14.59 -17.53
CA ALA A 116 21.24 14.60 -17.13
C ALA A 116 20.32 13.86 -18.10
N HIS A 117 20.65 13.83 -19.38
CA HIS A 117 19.81 13.13 -20.35
C HIS A 117 19.81 11.61 -20.15
N LEU A 118 20.82 11.07 -19.48
CA LEU A 118 20.86 9.65 -19.15
C LEU A 118 19.86 9.31 -18.04
N LEU A 119 19.47 10.32 -17.25
CA LEU A 119 18.47 10.13 -16.21
C LEU A 119 17.07 9.93 -16.77
N TYR A 120 16.83 10.43 -17.97
CA TYR A 120 15.48 10.47 -18.53
C TYR A 120 15.42 9.87 -19.93
N PRO A 121 15.83 8.60 -20.10
CA PRO A 121 15.73 7.98 -21.42
C PRO A 121 14.29 7.95 -21.91
N MET A 122 13.34 7.79 -21.02
CA MET A 122 11.93 7.81 -21.38
C MET A 122 11.45 9.20 -21.75
N ALA A 123 11.92 10.21 -21.02
CA ALA A 123 11.60 11.59 -21.34
C ALA A 123 12.18 12.00 -22.69
N LYS A 124 13.41 11.59 -22.98
CA LYS A 124 14.04 11.82 -24.27
C LYS A 124 13.26 11.15 -25.39
N LYS A 125 12.91 9.89 -25.20
CA LYS A 125 12.06 9.17 -26.16
C LYS A 125 10.69 9.82 -26.29
N GLY A 126 10.14 10.30 -25.22
CA GLY A 126 8.91 11.04 -25.22
C GLY A 126 9.00 12.32 -26.03
N LYS A 127 10.08 13.05 -25.86
CA LYS A 127 10.33 14.25 -26.64
C LYS A 127 10.51 13.93 -28.11
N GLU A 128 11.23 12.87 -28.42
CA GLU A 128 11.40 12.42 -29.80
C GLU A 128 10.07 11.99 -30.40
N LYS A 129 9.26 11.28 -29.67
CA LYS A 129 7.92 10.91 -30.09
C LYS A 129 7.04 12.13 -30.28
N ALA A 130 7.07 13.06 -29.36
CA ALA A 130 6.33 14.30 -29.47
C ALA A 130 6.81 15.12 -30.65
N ARG A 131 8.11 15.16 -30.85
CA ARG A 131 8.69 15.84 -32.01
C ARG A 131 8.31 15.17 -33.30
N ARG A 132 8.36 13.84 -33.35
CA ARG A 132 7.90 13.08 -34.51
C ARG A 132 6.44 13.30 -34.77
N LYS A 133 5.61 13.31 -33.75
CA LYS A 133 4.21 13.65 -33.89
C LYS A 133 4.02 15.07 -34.36
N ALA A 134 4.85 15.97 -33.88
CA ALA A 134 4.83 17.34 -34.35
C ALA A 134 5.35 17.46 -35.78
N ASP A 135 6.38 16.69 -36.10
CA ASP A 135 7.03 16.73 -37.43
C ASP A 135 6.32 15.83 -38.44
N ASP A 136 5.82 14.68 -37.99
CA ASP A 136 5.23 13.68 -38.85
C ASP A 136 3.72 13.81 -38.91
N ALA A 137 3.17 14.25 -37.87
CA ALA A 137 1.80 14.50 -37.85
C ALA A 137 1.63 15.92 -37.95
N PRO A 138 2.24 16.39 -38.31
CA PRO A 138 3.01 16.79 -37.75
C PRO A 138 2.45 16.26 -37.01
#